data_ea39cdc0e493fabb4b229c53690ae655
#
_entry.id   ea39cdc0e493fabb4b229c53690ae655
#
_cell.length_a   1.000
_cell.length_b   1.000
_cell.length_c   1.000
_cell.angle_alpha   90.00
_cell.angle_beta   90.00
_cell.angle_gamma   90.00
#
_symmetry.space_group_name_H-M   'P 1'
#
loop_
_entity.id
_entity.type
_entity.pdbx_description
1 polymer ?
#
loop_
_entity_poly.entity_id
_entity_poly.type
_entity_poly.pdbx_seq_one_letter_code
_entity_poly.pdbx_strand_id
1 'polypeptide(L)'
;VLLVAGILAVLAAFIVPNLFGQATKAKIDICKAAVLRNGSIAKALDTYKFDMNKYPDTSEGLAALFQPKEKKRDDERYNGPYMEGVFEQLKDPWGNAFEFRSPGEVNEGSYDLWCRGPDGKDDGGKEGSDDVVNWVRK
;
A
#
# COMPACT_ATOMS: atom_id res chain seq x y z
N VAL A 1 49.24 3.25 -0.20
CA VAL A 1 48.24 2.17 -0.26
C VAL A 1 47.35 2.21 0.98
N LEU A 2 47.92 2.30 2.21
CA LEU A 2 47.15 2.38 3.45
C LEU A 2 46.33 3.68 3.56
N LEU A 3 46.85 4.81 3.06
CA LEU A 3 46.14 6.10 3.03
C LEU A 3 44.88 6.04 2.17
N VAL A 4 44.96 5.41 1.00
CA VAL A 4 43.84 5.29 0.06
C VAL A 4 42.74 4.40 0.67
N ALA A 5 43.09 3.28 1.29
CA ALA A 5 42.13 2.41 1.96
C ALA A 5 41.41 3.10 3.13
N GLY A 6 42.16 3.94 3.91
CA GLY A 6 41.58 4.74 5.00
C GLY A 6 40.59 5.78 4.51
N ILE A 7 40.87 6.47 3.42
CA ILE A 7 39.98 7.47 2.81
C ILE A 7 38.71 6.79 2.26
N LEU A 8 38.82 5.66 1.60
CA LEU A 8 37.66 4.91 1.08
C LEU A 8 36.75 4.43 2.20
N ALA A 9 37.32 3.96 3.33
CA ALA A 9 36.53 3.54 4.50
C ALA A 9 35.75 4.72 5.12
N VAL A 10 36.35 5.90 5.21
CA VAL A 10 35.68 7.11 5.73
C VAL A 10 34.57 7.55 4.81
N LEU A 11 34.79 7.57 3.49
CA LEU A 11 33.75 7.92 2.51
C LEU A 11 32.58 6.94 2.55
N ALA A 12 32.84 5.65 2.68
CA ALA A 12 31.78 4.64 2.80
C ALA A 12 30.93 4.86 4.08
N ALA A 13 31.57 5.25 5.21
CA ALA A 13 30.87 5.53 6.44
C ALA A 13 29.93 6.74 6.33
N PHE A 14 30.25 7.74 5.52
CA PHE A 14 29.38 8.90 5.27
C PHE A 14 28.23 8.61 4.29
N ILE A 15 28.48 7.82 3.26
CA ILE A 15 27.53 7.55 2.17
C ILE A 15 26.42 6.60 2.65
N VAL A 16 26.76 5.54 3.38
CA VAL A 16 25.80 4.49 3.77
C VAL A 16 24.61 5.01 4.59
N PRO A 17 24.76 5.86 5.64
CA PRO A 17 23.60 6.40 6.35
C PRO A 17 22.67 7.24 5.49
N ASN A 18 23.22 8.03 4.55
CA ASN A 18 22.42 8.83 3.64
C ASN A 18 21.61 7.97 2.68
N LEU A 19 22.18 6.86 2.19
CA LEU A 19 21.48 5.91 1.33
C LEU A 19 20.30 5.25 2.05
N PHE A 20 20.45 4.87 3.32
CA PHE A 20 19.35 4.30 4.10
C PHE A 20 18.22 5.31 4.32
N GLY A 21 18.52 6.56 4.63
CA GLY A 21 17.52 7.61 4.79
C GLY A 21 16.77 7.88 3.50
N GLN A 22 17.46 7.94 2.37
CA GLN A 22 16.86 8.14 1.04
C GLN A 22 15.99 6.92 0.64
N ALA A 23 16.46 5.70 0.91
CA ALA A 23 15.70 4.49 0.61
C ALA A 23 14.40 4.42 1.42
N THR A 24 14.43 4.80 2.70
CA THR A 24 13.24 4.85 3.55
C THR A 24 12.25 5.90 3.03
N LYS A 25 12.72 7.08 2.68
CA LYS A 25 11.88 8.14 2.10
C LYS A 25 11.25 7.69 0.78
N ALA A 26 12.02 7.05 -0.09
CA ALA A 26 11.52 6.52 -1.37
C ALA A 26 10.42 5.48 -1.15
N LYS A 27 10.58 4.59 -0.17
CA LYS A 27 9.56 3.59 0.19
C LYS A 27 8.29 4.24 0.73
N ILE A 28 8.41 5.28 1.55
CA ILE A 28 7.26 6.06 2.04
C ILE A 28 6.54 6.73 0.87
N ASP A 29 7.25 7.31 -0.06
CA ASP A 29 6.66 7.96 -1.24
C ASP A 29 5.94 6.94 -2.13
N ILE A 30 6.48 5.74 -2.30
CA ILE A 30 5.83 4.64 -3.01
C ILE A 30 4.52 4.25 -2.31
N CYS A 31 4.53 4.12 -0.99
CA CYS A 31 3.31 3.83 -0.22
C CYS A 31 2.27 4.94 -0.35
N LYS A 32 2.68 6.20 -0.26
CA LYS A 32 1.78 7.34 -0.47
C LYS A 32 1.11 7.28 -1.83
N ALA A 33 1.89 7.02 -2.88
CA ALA A 33 1.35 6.89 -4.23
C ALA A 33 0.39 5.70 -4.35
N ALA A 34 0.69 4.59 -3.68
CA ALA A 34 -0.13 3.38 -3.72
C ALA A 34 -1.49 3.56 -3.03
N VAL A 35 -1.55 4.31 -1.92
CA VAL A 35 -2.79 4.49 -1.15
C VAL A 35 -3.64 5.66 -1.61
N LEU A 36 -3.10 6.58 -2.41
CA LEU A 36 -3.82 7.74 -2.91
C LEU A 36 -4.82 7.37 -4.01
N ARG A 37 -5.78 8.27 -4.25
CA ARG A 37 -6.88 8.08 -5.21
C ARG A 37 -6.44 7.81 -6.65
N ASN A 38 -5.27 8.26 -7.03
CA ASN A 38 -4.72 8.03 -8.38
C ASN A 38 -3.83 6.80 -8.47
N GLY A 39 -3.68 6.04 -7.39
CA GLY A 39 -2.90 4.81 -7.36
C GLY A 39 -3.61 3.65 -8.05
N SER A 40 -2.88 2.59 -8.36
CA SER A 40 -3.43 1.40 -9.02
C SER A 40 -4.49 0.68 -8.18
N ILE A 41 -4.32 0.62 -6.87
CA ILE A 41 -5.29 0.01 -5.95
C ILE A 41 -6.59 0.80 -5.97
N ALA A 42 -6.51 2.13 -5.89
CA ALA A 42 -7.69 3.00 -5.92
C ALA A 42 -8.46 2.87 -7.24
N LYS A 43 -7.75 2.82 -8.35
CA LYS A 43 -8.38 2.61 -9.67
C LYS A 43 -9.09 1.28 -9.77
N ALA A 44 -8.48 0.21 -9.27
CA ALA A 44 -9.09 -1.11 -9.23
C ALA A 44 -10.34 -1.13 -8.33
N LEU A 45 -10.29 -0.47 -7.17
CA LEU A 45 -11.43 -0.33 -6.27
C LEU A 45 -12.57 0.47 -6.90
N ASP A 46 -12.26 1.54 -7.62
CA ASP A 46 -13.26 2.34 -8.32
C ASP A 46 -13.93 1.55 -9.44
N THR A 47 -13.17 0.77 -10.18
CA THR A 47 -13.70 -0.11 -11.23
C THR A 47 -14.59 -1.20 -10.62
N TYR A 48 -14.17 -1.79 -9.51
CA TYR A 48 -14.99 -2.74 -8.75
C TYR A 48 -16.33 -2.11 -8.34
N LYS A 49 -16.28 -0.91 -7.77
CA LYS A 49 -17.49 -0.17 -7.37
C LYS A 49 -18.37 0.15 -8.57
N PHE A 50 -17.79 0.50 -9.70
CA PHE A 50 -18.55 0.77 -10.93
C PHE A 50 -19.38 -0.46 -11.33
N ASP A 51 -18.79 -1.65 -11.28
CA ASP A 51 -19.47 -2.89 -11.65
C ASP A 51 -20.40 -3.40 -10.56
N MET A 52 -19.98 -3.34 -9.30
CA MET A 52 -20.67 -3.96 -8.16
C MET A 52 -21.55 -2.99 -7.36
N ASN A 53 -21.53 -1.70 -7.68
CA ASN A 53 -22.22 -0.62 -6.97
C ASN A 53 -21.74 -0.39 -5.52
N LYS A 54 -20.68 -1.04 -5.10
CA LYS A 54 -20.08 -0.87 -3.76
C LYS A 54 -18.61 -1.26 -3.80
N TYR A 55 -17.84 -0.77 -2.84
CA TYR A 55 -16.49 -1.28 -2.61
C TYR A 55 -16.54 -2.66 -1.94
N PRO A 56 -15.47 -3.49 -2.05
CA PRO A 56 -15.39 -4.71 -1.27
C PRO A 56 -15.52 -4.42 0.23
N ASP A 57 -16.12 -5.31 1.00
CA ASP A 57 -16.17 -5.20 2.45
C ASP A 57 -14.78 -5.48 3.05
N THR A 58 -14.58 -5.09 4.33
CA THR A 58 -13.36 -5.44 5.06
C THR A 58 -13.10 -6.96 5.06
N SER A 59 -14.15 -7.76 5.18
CA SER A 59 -14.04 -9.23 5.16
C SER A 59 -13.60 -9.79 3.80
N GLU A 60 -14.05 -9.18 2.71
CA GLU A 60 -13.60 -9.54 1.35
C GLU A 60 -12.18 -9.03 1.09
N GLY A 61 -11.89 -7.83 1.56
CA GLY A 61 -10.60 -7.17 1.46
C GLY A 61 -10.16 -6.92 0.03
N LEU A 62 -8.90 -6.55 -0.12
CA LEU A 62 -8.29 -6.30 -1.43
C LEU A 62 -8.18 -7.56 -2.28
N ALA A 63 -8.26 -8.74 -1.67
CA ALA A 63 -8.27 -10.02 -2.39
C ALA A 63 -9.42 -10.12 -3.39
N ALA A 64 -10.54 -9.42 -3.15
CA ALA A 64 -11.67 -9.39 -4.06
C ALA A 64 -11.32 -8.81 -5.44
N LEU A 65 -10.26 -7.99 -5.52
CA LEU A 65 -9.82 -7.38 -6.77
C LEU A 65 -9.07 -8.38 -7.69
N PHE A 66 -8.62 -9.49 -7.14
CA PHE A 66 -7.79 -10.49 -7.84
C PHE A 66 -8.55 -11.74 -8.26
N GLN A 67 -9.80 -11.90 -7.84
CA GLN A 67 -10.55 -13.12 -8.10
C GLN A 67 -10.92 -13.23 -9.58
N PRO A 68 -10.72 -14.40 -10.22
CA PRO A 68 -11.21 -14.62 -11.56
C PRO A 68 -12.74 -14.58 -11.60
N LYS A 69 -13.28 -14.12 -12.72
CA LYS A 69 -14.75 -14.03 -12.93
C LYS A 69 -15.45 -15.37 -12.70
N GLU A 70 -14.83 -16.47 -13.09
CA GLU A 70 -15.36 -17.82 -12.97
C GLU A 70 -15.58 -18.26 -11.53
N LYS A 71 -14.84 -17.70 -10.58
CA LYS A 71 -14.96 -18.02 -9.16
C LYS A 71 -16.06 -17.23 -8.44
N LYS A 72 -16.50 -16.10 -9.02
CA LYS A 72 -17.61 -15.29 -8.50
C LYS A 72 -18.88 -15.44 -9.35
N ARG A 73 -19.26 -16.67 -9.61
CA ARG A 73 -20.41 -17.00 -10.48
C ARG A 73 -21.75 -16.48 -9.95
N ASP A 74 -21.84 -16.21 -8.66
CA ASP A 74 -23.10 -15.80 -8.02
C ASP A 74 -23.45 -14.34 -8.28
N ASP A 75 -22.54 -13.56 -8.88
CA ASP A 75 -22.80 -12.15 -9.19
C ASP A 75 -22.30 -11.83 -10.61
N GLU A 76 -23.26 -11.71 -11.53
CA GLU A 76 -22.96 -11.42 -12.94
C GLU A 76 -22.38 -10.03 -13.15
N ARG A 77 -22.51 -9.11 -12.18
CA ARG A 77 -21.96 -7.77 -12.26
C ARG A 77 -20.44 -7.76 -12.12
N TYR A 78 -19.88 -8.78 -11.48
CA TYR A 78 -18.44 -8.88 -11.27
C TYR A 78 -17.73 -9.21 -12.59
N ASN A 79 -16.82 -8.34 -13.01
CA ASN A 79 -16.03 -8.47 -14.24
C ASN A 79 -14.52 -8.53 -13.99
N GLY A 80 -14.11 -8.98 -12.82
CA GLY A 80 -12.70 -9.14 -12.49
C GLY A 80 -11.96 -10.20 -13.30
N PRO A 81 -10.65 -10.30 -13.10
CA PRO A 81 -9.90 -9.59 -12.05
C PRO A 81 -9.70 -8.11 -12.39
N TYR A 82 -9.61 -7.26 -11.37
CA TYR A 82 -9.39 -5.82 -11.52
C TYR A 82 -7.93 -5.42 -11.32
N MET A 83 -7.12 -6.32 -10.80
CA MET A 83 -5.68 -6.17 -10.69
C MET A 83 -4.97 -7.40 -11.24
N GLU A 84 -3.80 -7.18 -11.82
CA GLU A 84 -2.96 -8.25 -12.35
C GLU A 84 -2.20 -8.97 -11.26
N GLY A 85 -1.91 -10.26 -11.49
CA GLY A 85 -1.14 -11.09 -10.57
C GLY A 85 -1.99 -11.75 -9.52
N VAL A 86 -1.41 -12.00 -8.36
CA VAL A 86 -2.05 -12.66 -7.22
C VAL A 86 -2.02 -11.74 -6.00
N PHE A 87 -3.05 -11.86 -5.17
CA PHE A 87 -3.20 -11.01 -3.97
C PHE A 87 -1.99 -11.08 -3.04
N GLU A 88 -1.40 -12.26 -2.89
CA GLU A 88 -0.24 -12.48 -2.01
C GLU A 88 0.99 -11.68 -2.42
N GLN A 89 1.06 -11.24 -3.68
CA GLN A 89 2.15 -10.38 -4.18
C GLN A 89 1.89 -8.89 -3.98
N LEU A 90 0.68 -8.50 -3.58
CA LEU A 90 0.35 -7.10 -3.29
C LEU A 90 0.89 -6.75 -1.91
N LYS A 91 2.11 -6.27 -1.88
CA LYS A 91 2.84 -5.91 -0.68
C LYS A 91 3.37 -4.49 -0.78
N ASP A 92 3.54 -3.85 0.37
CA ASP A 92 4.24 -2.57 0.44
C ASP A 92 5.76 -2.78 0.24
N PRO A 93 6.55 -1.71 0.12
CA PRO A 93 8.00 -1.84 -0.09
C PRO A 93 8.76 -2.55 1.03
N TRP A 94 8.16 -2.68 2.22
CA TRP A 94 8.75 -3.41 3.34
C TRP A 94 8.27 -4.87 3.43
N GLY A 95 7.47 -5.32 2.46
CA GLY A 95 6.98 -6.71 2.40
C GLY A 95 5.74 -6.99 3.23
N ASN A 96 5.07 -5.96 3.75
CA ASN A 96 3.84 -6.09 4.53
C ASN A 96 2.61 -5.91 3.65
N ALA A 97 1.49 -6.54 4.02
CA ALA A 97 0.23 -6.34 3.35
C ALA A 97 -0.30 -4.91 3.57
N PHE A 98 -1.01 -4.37 2.58
CA PHE A 98 -1.78 -3.15 2.78
C PHE A 98 -2.96 -3.42 3.71
N GLU A 99 -3.27 -2.45 4.57
CA GLU A 99 -4.43 -2.51 5.44
C GLU A 99 -5.62 -1.82 4.76
N PHE A 100 -6.79 -2.43 4.87
CA PHE A 100 -8.01 -1.99 4.17
C PHE A 100 -9.21 -2.13 5.09
N ARG A 101 -10.04 -1.10 5.09
CA ARG A 101 -11.27 -1.06 5.89
C ARG A 101 -12.40 -0.44 5.07
N SER A 102 -13.47 -1.20 4.88
CA SER A 102 -14.64 -0.75 4.12
C SER A 102 -15.94 -1.24 4.75
N PRO A 103 -16.92 -0.37 5.03
CA PRO A 103 -16.84 1.08 4.84
C PRO A 103 -15.77 1.73 5.71
N GLY A 104 -15.21 2.86 5.25
CA GLY A 104 -14.18 3.57 5.99
C GLY A 104 -14.70 4.21 7.27
N GLU A 105 -13.88 4.23 8.30
CA GLU A 105 -14.18 4.99 9.52
C GLU A 105 -13.81 6.46 9.37
N VAL A 106 -12.73 6.74 8.65
CA VAL A 106 -12.28 8.10 8.35
C VAL A 106 -12.90 8.58 7.05
N ASN A 107 -12.79 7.79 5.99
CA ASN A 107 -13.42 8.06 4.70
C ASN A 107 -14.83 7.47 4.69
N GLU A 108 -15.77 8.04 5.44
CA GLU A 108 -17.16 7.58 5.48
C GLU A 108 -17.76 7.54 4.07
N GLY A 109 -18.48 6.48 3.75
CA GLY A 109 -19.06 6.26 2.42
C GLY A 109 -18.06 5.78 1.36
N SER A 110 -16.82 5.55 1.76
CA SER A 110 -15.74 5.06 0.90
C SER A 110 -14.95 3.99 1.67
N TYR A 111 -13.65 3.99 1.54
CA TYR A 111 -12.77 3.03 2.22
C TYR A 111 -11.56 3.75 2.82
N ASP A 112 -10.97 3.13 3.83
CA ASP A 112 -9.68 3.51 4.39
C ASP A 112 -8.63 2.52 3.90
N LEU A 113 -7.51 3.02 3.41
CA LEU A 113 -6.39 2.23 2.90
C LEU A 113 -5.09 2.82 3.45
N TRP A 114 -4.24 1.97 4.03
CA TRP A 114 -2.98 2.43 4.59
C TRP A 114 -1.89 1.36 4.55
N CYS A 115 -0.63 1.79 4.69
CA CYS A 115 0.52 0.94 4.90
C CYS A 115 0.98 1.04 6.35
N ARG A 116 1.56 -0.03 6.86
CA ARG A 116 2.10 -0.06 8.24
C ARG A 116 3.33 0.82 8.45
N GLY A 117 3.97 1.27 7.36
CA GLY A 117 5.17 2.10 7.45
C GLY A 117 6.44 1.32 7.76
N PRO A 118 7.56 2.06 8.02
CA PRO A 118 8.88 1.44 8.20
C PRO A 118 8.97 0.48 9.37
N ASP A 119 8.20 0.65 10.45
CA ASP A 119 8.26 -0.23 11.62
C ASP A 119 7.50 -1.55 11.43
N GLY A 120 6.69 -1.67 10.39
CA GLY A 120 5.90 -2.86 10.09
C GLY A 120 4.72 -3.09 11.03
N LYS A 121 4.46 -2.18 11.95
CA LYS A 121 3.35 -2.28 12.91
C LYS A 121 2.12 -1.54 12.40
N ASP A 122 0.97 -2.19 12.51
CA ASP A 122 -0.31 -1.59 12.20
C ASP A 122 -0.80 -0.77 13.39
N ASP A 123 -0.72 0.55 13.28
CA ASP A 123 -1.20 1.49 14.28
C ASP A 123 -2.61 2.01 13.95
N GLY A 124 -3.30 1.38 12.99
CA GLY A 124 -4.64 1.78 12.56
C GLY A 124 -4.68 3.14 11.88
N GLY A 125 -3.56 3.61 11.37
CA GLY A 125 -3.43 4.92 10.74
C GLY A 125 -3.51 6.09 11.71
N LYS A 126 -3.30 5.87 13.00
CA LYS A 126 -3.39 6.92 14.02
C LYS A 126 -2.46 8.08 13.74
N GLU A 127 -2.90 9.27 14.13
CA GLU A 127 -2.09 10.47 14.08
C GLU A 127 -0.81 10.27 14.92
N GLY A 128 0.33 10.70 14.38
CA GLY A 128 1.61 10.53 15.04
C GLY A 128 2.29 9.19 14.82
N SER A 129 1.59 8.19 14.23
CA SER A 129 2.20 6.94 13.83
C SER A 129 2.95 7.10 12.50
N ASP A 130 3.77 6.12 12.15
CA ASP A 130 4.47 6.09 10.86
C ASP A 130 3.64 5.43 9.74
N ASP A 131 2.41 5.03 10.02
CA ASP A 131 1.49 4.51 9.02
C ASP A 131 1.26 5.53 7.90
N VAL A 132 1.23 5.05 6.67
CA VAL A 132 0.98 5.87 5.48
C VAL A 132 -0.47 5.68 5.06
N VAL A 133 -1.28 6.72 5.18
CA VAL A 133 -2.74 6.65 5.09
C VAL A 133 -3.28 7.36 3.85
N ASN A 134 -4.49 6.98 3.41
CA ASN A 134 -5.17 7.60 2.26
C ASN A 134 -6.09 8.77 2.65
N TRP A 135 -5.97 9.28 3.87
CA TRP A 135 -6.71 10.45 4.33
C TRP A 135 -5.75 11.52 4.86
N VAL A 136 -6.30 12.73 5.02
CA VAL A 136 -5.53 13.85 5.58
C VAL A 136 -5.63 13.77 7.11
N ARG A 137 -4.48 13.69 7.77
CA ARG A 137 -4.40 13.77 9.23
C ARG A 137 -4.49 15.24 9.65
N LYS A 138 -5.26 15.48 10.68
CA LYS A 138 -5.41 16.83 11.24
C LYS A 138 -4.26 17.19 12.17
#